data_aaae9b97e74398b5d08ad5999efdcfe3
#
_entry.id   aaae9b97e74398b5d08ad5999efdcfe3
#
_cell.length_a   1.000
_cell.length_b   1.000
_cell.length_c   1.000
_cell.angle_alpha   90.00
_cell.angle_beta   90.00
_cell.angle_gamma   90.00
#
_symmetry.space_group_name_H-M   'P 1'
#
loop_
_entity.id
_entity.type
_entity.pdbx_description
1 polymer ?
#
loop_
_entity_poly.entity_id
_entity_poly.type
_entity_poly.pdbx_seq_one_letter_code
_entity_poly.pdbx_strand_id
1 'polypeptide(L)'
;RSSAASDVYKRQLYDSRIGIPESTVNALNRLIANEHKIVMCTGRSKGMIPEEYFHMGFDGVILGAGTYVEYEGKILHQELMTPEEVQTVIDWGKKQKIGIILEGEKYGYYDPENTDDYYIAMKNKTEADCKTTLYPLNEAVDVPKWTYHHMELSKKPEIEEILGHKYKGTYHEPVNSVEFVPLGVNKAKGIEVILDHTGISREDSYAFGDSANDIDMIKYVKYGVAMGNSVPELLEIAPYQTARVDEDGIEKGLKKFGLI
;
A
#
# COMPACT_ATOMS: atom_id res chain seq x y z
N ARG A 1 -13.72 -19.22 12.63
CA ARG A 1 -13.78 -18.18 11.59
C ARG A 1 -12.38 -17.65 11.40
N SER A 2 -11.87 -17.72 10.19
CA SER A 2 -10.53 -17.22 9.84
C SER A 2 -10.64 -15.83 9.19
N SER A 3 -9.62 -15.02 9.32
CA SER A 3 -9.52 -13.76 8.60
C SER A 3 -8.44 -13.85 7.54
N ALA A 4 -8.76 -13.42 6.32
CA ALA A 4 -7.81 -13.30 5.25
C ALA A 4 -7.53 -11.82 4.99
N ALA A 5 -6.29 -11.39 5.21
CA ALA A 5 -5.82 -10.08 4.76
C ALA A 5 -5.12 -10.26 3.42
N SER A 6 -5.46 -9.42 2.45
CA SER A 6 -4.85 -9.47 1.13
C SER A 6 -4.42 -8.07 0.70
N ASP A 7 -3.19 -7.92 0.22
CA ASP A 7 -2.74 -6.68 -0.42
C ASP A 7 -3.36 -6.54 -1.80
N VAL A 8 -4.20 -5.56 -1.98
CA VAL A 8 -5.10 -5.42 -3.14
C VAL A 8 -4.49 -4.62 -4.28
N TYR A 9 -3.30 -4.02 -4.16
CA TYR A 9 -2.90 -3.08 -5.20
C TYR A 9 -1.52 -3.34 -5.79
N LYS A 10 -1.48 -3.54 -7.09
CA LYS A 10 -0.39 -3.56 -8.08
C LYS A 10 0.19 -4.90 -8.53
N ARG A 11 0.06 -6.03 -7.85
CA ARG A 11 0.57 -7.31 -8.38
C ARG A 11 -0.03 -8.57 -7.73
N GLN A 12 -0.91 -8.43 -6.76
CA GLN A 12 -1.52 -9.57 -6.05
C GLN A 12 -2.97 -9.79 -6.48
N LEU A 13 -3.84 -8.81 -6.28
CA LEU A 13 -5.19 -8.85 -6.80
C LEU A 13 -5.34 -8.13 -8.14
N TYR A 14 -4.46 -7.17 -8.46
CA TYR A 14 -4.52 -6.31 -9.64
C TYR A 14 -3.28 -6.48 -10.52
N ASP A 15 -3.47 -6.74 -11.79
CA ASP A 15 -2.45 -6.63 -12.84
C ASP A 15 -2.77 -5.42 -13.73
N SER A 16 -1.79 -4.56 -14.01
CA SER A 16 -1.98 -3.33 -14.80
C SER A 16 -2.47 -3.58 -16.23
N ARG A 17 -2.32 -4.82 -16.74
CA ARG A 17 -2.73 -5.23 -18.11
C ARG A 17 -4.16 -5.76 -18.15
N ILE A 18 -4.58 -6.48 -17.10
CA ILE A 18 -5.86 -7.21 -17.11
C ILE A 18 -6.82 -6.77 -15.99
N GLY A 19 -6.40 -5.84 -15.11
CA GLY A 19 -7.17 -5.47 -13.94
C GLY A 19 -7.15 -6.54 -12.84
N ILE A 20 -8.23 -6.66 -12.09
CA ILE A 20 -8.42 -7.75 -11.11
C ILE A 20 -8.94 -8.97 -11.88
N PRO A 21 -8.24 -10.12 -11.84
CA PRO A 21 -8.70 -11.34 -12.52
C PRO A 21 -10.10 -11.76 -12.04
N GLU A 22 -10.93 -12.26 -12.94
CA GLU A 22 -12.27 -12.76 -12.61
C GLU A 22 -12.22 -13.88 -11.56
N SER A 23 -11.20 -14.75 -11.64
CA SER A 23 -10.95 -15.79 -10.65
C SER A 23 -10.75 -15.24 -9.23
N THR A 24 -10.07 -14.09 -9.12
CA THR A 24 -9.88 -13.39 -7.84
C THR A 24 -11.20 -12.85 -7.31
N VAL A 25 -12.01 -12.18 -8.13
CA VAL A 25 -13.35 -11.69 -7.74
C VAL A 25 -14.22 -12.84 -7.25
N ASN A 26 -14.25 -13.95 -8.00
CA ASN A 26 -15.01 -15.14 -7.64
C ASN A 26 -14.49 -15.77 -6.34
N ALA A 27 -13.19 -15.77 -6.11
CA ALA A 27 -12.59 -16.28 -4.88
C ALA A 27 -12.97 -15.42 -3.66
N LEU A 28 -12.94 -14.09 -3.78
CA LEU A 28 -13.40 -13.18 -2.72
C LEU A 28 -14.89 -13.41 -2.38
N ASN A 29 -15.75 -13.53 -3.38
CA ASN A 29 -17.17 -13.82 -3.18
C ASN A 29 -17.39 -15.15 -2.43
N ARG A 30 -16.58 -16.16 -2.70
CA ARG A 30 -16.62 -17.45 -1.99
C ARG A 30 -16.14 -17.33 -0.55
N LEU A 31 -15.09 -16.54 -0.27
CA LEU A 31 -14.66 -16.25 1.09
C LEU A 31 -15.79 -15.60 1.89
N ILE A 32 -16.47 -14.60 1.31
CA ILE A 32 -17.63 -13.93 1.93
C ILE A 32 -18.74 -14.95 2.22
N ALA A 33 -19.07 -15.80 1.24
CA ALA A 33 -20.10 -16.83 1.40
C ALA A 33 -19.74 -17.86 2.48
N ASN A 34 -18.45 -18.10 2.71
CA ASN A 34 -17.93 -18.97 3.76
C ASN A 34 -17.73 -18.22 5.11
N GLU A 35 -18.26 -17.01 5.23
CA GLU A 35 -18.17 -16.15 6.43
C GLU A 35 -16.75 -15.79 6.89
N HIS A 36 -15.77 -15.82 5.96
CA HIS A 36 -14.44 -15.30 6.25
C HIS A 36 -14.44 -13.77 6.24
N LYS A 37 -13.63 -13.18 7.11
CA LYS A 37 -13.38 -11.74 7.12
C LYS A 37 -12.28 -11.41 6.12
N ILE A 38 -12.53 -10.46 5.24
CA ILE A 38 -11.59 -10.04 4.22
C ILE A 38 -11.19 -8.58 4.38
N VAL A 39 -9.90 -8.31 4.27
CA VAL A 39 -9.31 -6.99 4.49
C VAL A 39 -8.45 -6.63 3.31
N MET A 40 -8.69 -5.45 2.73
CA MET A 40 -7.80 -4.85 1.76
C MET A 40 -6.57 -4.27 2.49
N CYS A 41 -5.36 -4.65 2.06
CA CYS A 41 -4.12 -4.14 2.64
C CYS A 41 -3.21 -3.61 1.53
N THR A 42 -2.86 -2.32 1.53
CA THR A 42 -2.08 -1.72 0.46
C THR A 42 -1.16 -0.60 0.92
N GLY A 43 -0.05 -0.39 0.18
CA GLY A 43 0.83 0.77 0.37
C GLY A 43 0.24 2.09 -0.13
N ARG A 44 -0.87 2.07 -0.89
CA ARG A 44 -1.53 3.28 -1.39
C ARG A 44 -2.37 3.93 -0.30
N SER A 45 -2.31 5.27 -0.22
CA SER A 45 -3.24 6.05 0.60
C SER A 45 -4.63 6.06 -0.03
N LYS A 46 -5.65 6.36 0.76
CA LYS A 46 -7.07 6.27 0.38
C LYS A 46 -7.39 7.04 -0.91
N GLY A 47 -6.91 8.27 -1.04
CA GLY A 47 -7.11 9.10 -2.24
C GLY A 47 -6.38 8.61 -3.51
N MET A 48 -5.57 7.56 -3.39
CA MET A 48 -4.83 6.95 -4.50
C MET A 48 -5.41 5.59 -4.93
N ILE A 49 -6.62 5.26 -4.46
CA ILE A 49 -7.29 4.00 -4.75
C ILE A 49 -8.61 4.30 -5.46
N PRO A 50 -8.90 3.67 -6.61
CA PRO A 50 -10.20 3.81 -7.27
C PRO A 50 -11.34 3.41 -6.34
N GLU A 51 -12.41 4.22 -6.31
CA GLU A 51 -13.55 4.02 -5.42
C GLU A 51 -14.22 2.65 -5.62
N GLU A 52 -14.21 2.12 -6.84
CA GLU A 52 -14.76 0.81 -7.19
C GLU A 52 -14.21 -0.34 -6.35
N TYR A 53 -12.96 -0.22 -5.84
CA TYR A 53 -12.34 -1.28 -5.04
C TYR A 53 -12.86 -1.34 -3.61
N PHE A 54 -13.35 -0.22 -3.08
CA PHE A 54 -13.98 -0.21 -1.75
C PHE A 54 -15.35 -0.94 -1.74
N HIS A 55 -15.93 -1.18 -2.92
CA HIS A 55 -17.21 -1.88 -3.09
C HIS A 55 -17.09 -3.39 -3.36
N MET A 56 -15.89 -3.97 -3.21
CA MET A 56 -15.64 -5.40 -3.44
C MET A 56 -15.98 -6.31 -2.24
N GLY A 57 -16.63 -5.77 -1.21
CA GLY A 57 -17.10 -6.53 -0.06
C GLY A 57 -16.06 -6.74 1.04
N PHE A 58 -15.04 -5.91 1.12
CA PHE A 58 -14.08 -5.94 2.23
C PHE A 58 -14.74 -5.52 3.55
N ASP A 59 -14.48 -6.27 4.63
CA ASP A 59 -14.90 -5.91 5.99
C ASP A 59 -14.05 -4.77 6.55
N GLY A 60 -12.80 -4.62 6.08
CA GLY A 60 -11.89 -3.57 6.52
C GLY A 60 -10.81 -3.25 5.50
N VAL A 61 -10.09 -2.17 5.75
CA VAL A 61 -8.98 -1.70 4.91
C VAL A 61 -7.78 -1.29 5.75
N ILE A 62 -6.57 -1.59 5.25
CA ILE A 62 -5.27 -1.13 5.75
C ILE A 62 -4.61 -0.39 4.59
N LEU A 63 -4.52 0.93 4.67
CA LEU A 63 -4.07 1.80 3.58
C LEU A 63 -2.81 2.56 3.99
N GLY A 64 -2.11 3.13 3.00
CA GLY A 64 -0.88 3.89 3.24
C GLY A 64 0.20 3.06 3.94
N ALA A 65 0.28 1.74 3.66
CA ALA A 65 1.15 0.81 4.36
C ALA A 65 0.90 0.71 5.88
N GLY A 66 -0.33 1.01 6.34
CA GLY A 66 -0.74 0.96 7.75
C GLY A 66 -0.99 2.31 8.40
N THR A 67 -0.80 3.43 7.68
CA THR A 67 -1.12 4.78 8.19
C THR A 67 -2.62 4.99 8.42
N TYR A 68 -3.45 4.20 7.76
CA TYR A 68 -4.90 4.22 7.92
C TYR A 68 -5.42 2.80 8.05
N VAL A 69 -6.22 2.55 9.09
CA VAL A 69 -6.89 1.28 9.33
C VAL A 69 -8.35 1.53 9.64
N GLU A 70 -9.24 0.93 8.86
CA GLU A 70 -10.69 1.01 9.05
C GLU A 70 -11.27 -0.41 9.05
N TYR A 71 -12.27 -0.65 9.88
CA TYR A 71 -13.00 -1.91 9.93
C TYR A 71 -14.50 -1.64 10.14
N GLU A 72 -15.34 -2.20 9.28
CA GLU A 72 -16.80 -2.01 9.27
C GLU A 72 -17.21 -0.51 9.37
N GLY A 73 -16.50 0.36 8.63
CA GLY A 73 -16.74 1.82 8.58
C GLY A 73 -16.22 2.60 9.80
N LYS A 74 -15.56 1.94 10.76
CA LYS A 74 -14.95 2.60 11.91
C LYS A 74 -13.45 2.74 11.72
N ILE A 75 -12.93 3.97 11.77
CA ILE A 75 -11.49 4.24 11.77
C ILE A 75 -10.91 3.74 13.11
N LEU A 76 -9.97 2.79 13.03
CA LEU A 76 -9.28 2.22 14.18
C LEU A 76 -7.91 2.86 14.41
N HIS A 77 -7.26 3.29 13.32
CA HIS A 77 -5.97 3.98 13.35
C HIS A 77 -5.87 4.93 12.19
N GLN A 78 -5.32 6.14 12.44
CA GLN A 78 -4.97 7.09 11.40
C GLN A 78 -3.76 7.90 11.86
N GLU A 79 -2.77 8.04 10.98
CA GLU A 79 -1.57 8.83 11.21
C GLU A 79 -1.36 9.78 10.04
N LEU A 80 -1.35 11.08 10.33
CA LEU A 80 -1.24 12.16 9.36
C LEU A 80 -0.05 13.06 9.70
N MET A 81 0.54 13.64 8.68
CA MET A 81 1.51 14.72 8.82
C MET A 81 0.83 15.99 9.34
N THR A 82 1.54 16.75 10.15
CA THR A 82 1.09 18.11 10.48
C THR A 82 1.24 19.03 9.27
N PRO A 83 0.48 20.15 9.20
CA PRO A 83 0.64 21.12 8.11
C PRO A 83 2.07 21.65 7.98
N GLU A 84 2.78 21.82 9.10
CA GLU A 84 4.18 22.26 9.11
C GLU A 84 5.13 21.21 8.52
N GLU A 85 4.88 19.93 8.78
CA GLU A 85 5.65 18.83 8.19
C GLU A 85 5.40 18.72 6.68
N VAL A 86 4.14 18.86 6.25
CA VAL A 86 3.79 18.90 4.81
C VAL A 86 4.51 20.06 4.13
N GLN A 87 4.47 21.26 4.71
CA GLN A 87 5.17 22.42 4.15
C GLN A 87 6.68 22.21 4.10
N THR A 88 7.27 21.63 5.16
CA THR A 88 8.71 21.32 5.20
C THR A 88 9.11 20.38 4.05
N VAL A 89 8.33 19.34 3.80
CA VAL A 89 8.55 18.39 2.70
C VAL A 89 8.48 19.10 1.33
N ILE A 90 7.48 19.94 1.14
CA ILE A 90 7.30 20.71 -0.10
C ILE A 90 8.48 21.67 -0.32
N ASP A 91 8.83 22.46 0.68
CA ASP A 91 9.89 23.48 0.58
C ASP A 91 11.26 22.84 0.32
N TRP A 92 11.55 21.72 1.02
CA TRP A 92 12.79 21.00 0.79
C TRP A 92 12.88 20.43 -0.62
N GLY A 93 11.83 19.74 -1.09
CA GLY A 93 11.80 19.17 -2.43
C GLY A 93 11.91 20.24 -3.53
N LYS A 94 11.20 21.36 -3.41
CA LYS A 94 11.33 22.51 -4.33
C LYS A 94 12.74 23.09 -4.33
N LYS A 95 13.35 23.29 -3.15
CA LYS A 95 14.73 23.77 -3.01
C LYS A 95 15.73 22.85 -3.69
N GLN A 96 15.52 21.53 -3.60
CA GLN A 96 16.38 20.53 -4.23
C GLN A 96 16.03 20.25 -5.71
N LYS A 97 14.96 20.86 -6.23
CA LYS A 97 14.41 20.61 -7.58
C LYS A 97 14.06 19.13 -7.79
N ILE A 98 13.49 18.50 -6.77
CA ILE A 98 13.09 17.09 -6.78
C ILE A 98 11.59 17.01 -6.99
N GLY A 99 11.11 16.07 -7.80
CA GLY A 99 9.69 15.82 -7.99
C GLY A 99 9.02 15.30 -6.72
N ILE A 100 7.86 15.83 -6.34
CA ILE A 100 7.12 15.47 -5.13
C ILE A 100 5.74 14.97 -5.50
N ILE A 101 5.36 13.82 -4.98
CA ILE A 101 3.96 13.38 -4.92
C ILE A 101 3.61 13.15 -3.46
N LEU A 102 2.62 13.89 -2.97
CA LEU A 102 2.01 13.63 -1.67
C LEU A 102 0.79 12.73 -1.88
N GLU A 103 0.67 11.70 -1.06
CA GLU A 103 -0.48 10.79 -1.09
C GLU A 103 -1.38 11.13 0.11
N GLY A 104 -2.52 11.78 -0.15
CA GLY A 104 -3.49 12.13 0.88
C GLY A 104 -4.63 11.12 1.01
N GLU A 105 -5.45 11.32 2.04
CA GLU A 105 -6.64 10.48 2.29
C GLU A 105 -7.75 10.70 1.24
N LYS A 106 -7.83 11.90 0.70
CA LYS A 106 -8.87 12.26 -0.27
C LYS A 106 -8.35 12.30 -1.71
N TYR A 107 -7.14 12.85 -1.90
CA TYR A 107 -6.52 13.03 -3.20
C TYR A 107 -5.01 12.78 -3.11
N GLY A 108 -4.38 12.59 -4.27
CA GLY A 108 -2.93 12.76 -4.40
C GLY A 108 -2.60 14.19 -4.86
N TYR A 109 -1.38 14.65 -4.59
CA TYR A 109 -0.97 16.02 -4.90
C TYR A 109 0.39 16.05 -5.57
N TYR A 110 0.57 16.99 -6.50
CA TYR A 110 1.80 17.17 -7.28
C TYR A 110 2.22 18.64 -7.36
N ASP A 111 3.48 18.89 -7.73
CA ASP A 111 3.99 20.24 -7.95
C ASP A 111 3.73 20.70 -9.40
N PRO A 112 2.79 21.60 -9.66
CA PRO A 112 2.50 22.11 -10.99
C PRO A 112 3.61 23.03 -11.56
N GLU A 113 4.53 23.51 -10.71
CA GLU A 113 5.66 24.35 -11.12
C GLU A 113 6.88 23.51 -11.57
N ASN A 114 6.89 22.21 -11.27
CA ASN A 114 7.96 21.31 -11.69
C ASN A 114 7.73 20.88 -13.13
N THR A 115 8.61 21.35 -14.03
CA THR A 115 8.57 21.10 -15.49
C THR A 115 9.54 20.02 -15.94
N ASP A 116 10.13 19.24 -15.03
CA ASP A 116 11.01 18.12 -15.38
C ASP A 116 10.22 17.02 -16.09
N ASP A 117 10.69 16.62 -17.28
CA ASP A 117 10.00 15.68 -18.15
C ASP A 117 9.80 14.30 -17.47
N TYR A 118 10.78 13.85 -16.68
CA TYR A 118 10.67 12.59 -15.96
C TYR A 118 9.60 12.69 -14.88
N TYR A 119 9.57 13.80 -14.15
CA TYR A 119 8.55 14.03 -13.12
C TYR A 119 7.13 14.08 -13.71
N ILE A 120 6.97 14.80 -14.84
CA ILE A 120 5.68 14.87 -15.56
C ILE A 120 5.25 13.47 -16.01
N ALA A 121 6.17 12.67 -16.55
CA ALA A 121 5.89 11.29 -16.95
C ALA A 121 5.47 10.43 -15.73
N MET A 122 6.16 10.57 -14.60
CA MET A 122 5.80 9.86 -13.35
C MET A 122 4.44 10.30 -12.80
N LYS A 123 4.14 11.60 -12.82
CA LYS A 123 2.83 12.15 -12.44
C LYS A 123 1.72 11.53 -13.30
N ASN A 124 1.87 11.56 -14.63
CA ASN A 124 0.89 11.01 -15.57
C ASN A 124 0.73 9.49 -15.39
N LYS A 125 1.84 8.78 -15.16
CA LYS A 125 1.81 7.34 -14.86
C LYS A 125 1.07 7.07 -13.55
N THR A 126 1.28 7.86 -12.52
CA THR A 126 0.60 7.72 -11.22
C THR A 126 -0.91 7.92 -11.38
N GLU A 127 -1.33 8.94 -12.12
CA GLU A 127 -2.76 9.16 -12.42
C GLU A 127 -3.39 7.99 -13.17
N ALA A 128 -2.70 7.49 -14.19
CA ALA A 128 -3.16 6.33 -14.97
C ALA A 128 -3.24 5.05 -14.13
N ASP A 129 -2.18 4.75 -13.35
CA ASP A 129 -2.09 3.55 -12.52
C ASP A 129 -3.11 3.55 -11.38
N CYS A 130 -3.44 4.74 -10.83
CA CYS A 130 -4.37 4.92 -9.72
C CYS A 130 -5.78 5.28 -10.18
N LYS A 131 -6.00 5.50 -11.50
CA LYS A 131 -7.27 6.00 -12.07
C LYS A 131 -7.77 7.23 -11.31
N THR A 132 -6.89 8.14 -10.95
CA THR A 132 -7.18 9.35 -10.18
C THR A 132 -6.57 10.57 -10.83
N THR A 133 -6.98 11.75 -10.40
CA THR A 133 -6.36 13.03 -10.77
C THR A 133 -5.57 13.56 -9.59
N LEU A 134 -4.34 14.00 -9.83
CA LEU A 134 -3.54 14.68 -8.83
C LEU A 134 -3.85 16.18 -8.81
N TYR A 135 -3.92 16.75 -7.62
CA TYR A 135 -4.19 18.15 -7.38
C TYR A 135 -2.90 18.92 -7.06
N PRO A 136 -2.89 20.26 -7.17
CA PRO A 136 -1.71 21.05 -6.81
C PRO A 136 -1.31 20.90 -5.33
N LEU A 137 0.00 20.94 -5.03
CA LEU A 137 0.56 20.79 -3.67
C LEU A 137 -0.02 21.78 -2.66
N ASN A 138 -0.37 23.00 -3.08
CA ASN A 138 -0.94 24.02 -2.20
C ASN A 138 -2.38 23.69 -1.73
N GLU A 139 -3.00 22.66 -2.28
CA GLU A 139 -4.30 22.13 -1.87
C GLU A 139 -4.16 20.89 -0.96
N ALA A 140 -2.92 20.51 -0.61
CA ALA A 140 -2.64 19.29 0.13
C ALA A 140 -3.23 19.29 1.54
N VAL A 141 -4.05 18.30 1.84
CA VAL A 141 -4.66 18.04 3.15
C VAL A 141 -4.62 16.56 3.47
N ASP A 142 -4.63 16.22 4.76
CA ASP A 142 -4.73 14.85 5.26
C ASP A 142 -3.69 13.90 4.62
N VAL A 143 -2.42 14.32 4.61
CA VAL A 143 -1.31 13.59 4.00
C VAL A 143 -0.65 12.66 5.01
N PRO A 144 -0.71 11.33 4.84
CA PRO A 144 0.01 10.38 5.68
C PRO A 144 1.44 10.09 5.22
N LYS A 145 1.74 10.27 3.93
CA LYS A 145 3.02 9.85 3.31
C LYS A 145 3.30 10.62 2.02
N TRP A 146 4.56 10.57 1.60
CA TRP A 146 4.99 11.19 0.34
C TRP A 146 6.07 10.39 -0.37
N THR A 147 6.28 10.70 -1.65
CA THR A 147 7.38 10.15 -2.46
C THR A 147 8.12 11.29 -3.15
N TYR A 148 9.43 11.27 -3.02
CA TYR A 148 10.32 12.06 -3.88
C TYR A 148 10.71 11.25 -5.10
N HIS A 149 10.57 11.83 -6.27
CA HIS A 149 10.92 11.24 -7.56
C HIS A 149 12.14 11.90 -8.16
N HIS A 150 12.99 11.13 -8.84
CA HIS A 150 14.25 11.59 -9.40
C HIS A 150 15.19 12.17 -8.33
N MET A 151 15.21 11.51 -7.18
CA MET A 151 16.01 11.88 -6.03
C MET A 151 17.27 11.02 -5.96
N GLU A 152 18.44 11.64 -6.04
CA GLU A 152 19.70 10.93 -5.78
C GLU A 152 19.75 10.42 -4.33
N LEU A 153 20.20 9.18 -4.14
CA LEU A 153 20.29 8.56 -2.81
C LEU A 153 21.18 9.37 -1.85
N SER A 154 22.18 10.08 -2.39
CA SER A 154 23.06 10.98 -1.63
C SER A 154 22.35 12.09 -0.88
N LYS A 155 21.15 12.49 -1.32
CA LYS A 155 20.33 13.54 -0.68
C LYS A 155 19.43 13.01 0.43
N LYS A 156 19.25 11.68 0.52
CA LYS A 156 18.39 11.08 1.53
C LYS A 156 18.79 11.44 2.98
N PRO A 157 20.08 11.44 3.37
CA PRO A 157 20.48 11.81 4.73
C PRO A 157 20.07 13.23 5.12
N GLU A 158 20.04 14.20 4.20
CA GLU A 158 19.67 15.58 4.50
C GLU A 158 18.19 15.69 4.94
N ILE A 159 17.27 15.03 4.24
CA ILE A 159 15.85 15.05 4.62
C ILE A 159 15.60 14.15 5.86
N GLU A 160 16.37 13.09 6.04
CA GLU A 160 16.29 12.25 7.23
C GLU A 160 16.81 12.98 8.48
N GLU A 161 17.76 13.91 8.36
CA GLU A 161 18.17 14.78 9.47
C GLU A 161 17.03 15.68 9.92
N ILE A 162 16.21 16.15 8.99
CA ILE A 162 15.08 17.05 9.28
C ILE A 162 13.88 16.27 9.85
N LEU A 163 13.49 15.17 9.25
CA LEU A 163 12.25 14.44 9.54
C LEU A 163 12.45 12.98 9.97
N GLY A 164 13.67 12.45 9.96
CA GLY A 164 13.94 11.03 10.22
C GLY A 164 13.66 10.56 11.66
N HIS A 165 13.41 11.50 12.58
CA HIS A 165 12.92 11.17 13.92
C HIS A 165 11.43 10.75 13.94
N LYS A 166 10.68 10.98 12.83
CA LYS A 166 9.28 10.61 12.67
C LYS A 166 9.01 9.73 11.46
N TYR A 167 9.83 9.81 10.41
CA TYR A 167 9.58 9.15 9.13
C TYR A 167 10.77 8.31 8.68
N LYS A 168 10.48 7.21 7.98
CA LYS A 168 11.47 6.33 7.37
C LYS A 168 11.37 6.43 5.85
N GLY A 169 12.51 6.71 5.19
CA GLY A 169 12.61 6.70 3.74
C GLY A 169 13.02 5.34 3.19
N THR A 170 12.25 4.80 2.25
CA THR A 170 12.58 3.60 1.48
C THR A 170 12.94 3.99 0.05
N TYR A 171 14.15 3.63 -0.39
CA TYR A 171 14.64 3.89 -1.74
C TYR A 171 14.20 2.79 -2.70
N HIS A 172 13.74 3.19 -3.88
CA HIS A 172 13.27 2.30 -4.94
C HIS A 172 14.11 2.47 -6.20
N GLU A 173 15.00 1.50 -6.45
CA GLU A 173 15.66 1.35 -7.75
C GLU A 173 14.76 0.60 -8.74
N PRO A 174 14.89 0.81 -10.05
CA PRO A 174 15.74 1.76 -10.77
C PRO A 174 15.13 3.14 -10.97
N VAL A 175 13.98 3.43 -10.35
CA VAL A 175 13.21 4.66 -10.60
C VAL A 175 13.70 5.87 -9.79
N ASN A 176 14.81 5.74 -9.06
CA ASN A 176 15.37 6.80 -8.23
C ASN A 176 14.30 7.55 -7.42
N SER A 177 13.46 6.82 -6.70
CA SER A 177 12.44 7.41 -5.84
C SER A 177 12.63 6.99 -4.38
N VAL A 178 12.25 7.86 -3.47
CA VAL A 178 12.26 7.58 -2.04
C VAL A 178 10.87 7.82 -1.48
N GLU A 179 10.25 6.76 -0.99
CA GLU A 179 8.96 6.80 -0.32
C GLU A 179 9.16 6.96 1.18
N PHE A 180 8.49 7.93 1.79
CA PHE A 180 8.55 8.18 3.22
C PHE A 180 7.22 7.84 3.89
N VAL A 181 7.31 7.05 4.96
CA VAL A 181 6.19 6.65 5.81
C VAL A 181 6.53 6.91 7.28
N PRO A 182 5.55 7.10 8.17
CA PRO A 182 5.81 7.26 9.60
C PRO A 182 6.57 6.07 10.20
N LEU A 183 7.42 6.33 11.18
CA LEU A 183 8.15 5.29 11.90
C LEU A 183 7.18 4.40 12.69
N GLY A 184 7.45 3.10 12.69
CA GLY A 184 6.62 2.12 13.40
C GLY A 184 5.34 1.72 12.66
N VAL A 185 5.03 2.38 11.54
CA VAL A 185 3.91 2.04 10.68
C VAL A 185 4.35 1.06 9.60
N ASN A 186 3.64 -0.04 9.48
CA ASN A 186 3.77 -1.02 8.41
C ASN A 186 2.48 -1.85 8.28
N LYS A 187 2.37 -2.66 7.24
CA LYS A 187 1.19 -3.50 6.98
C LYS A 187 0.91 -4.49 8.12
N ALA A 188 1.94 -5.03 8.77
CA ALA A 188 1.79 -5.95 9.90
C ALA A 188 1.12 -5.26 11.09
N LYS A 189 1.50 -4.00 11.37
CA LYS A 189 0.87 -3.21 12.43
C LYS A 189 -0.61 -2.93 12.15
N GLY A 190 -0.96 -2.66 10.90
CA GLY A 190 -2.36 -2.53 10.49
C GLY A 190 -3.16 -3.81 10.71
N ILE A 191 -2.57 -4.99 10.40
CA ILE A 191 -3.20 -6.29 10.66
C ILE A 191 -3.38 -6.51 12.17
N GLU A 192 -2.36 -6.21 12.98
CA GLU A 192 -2.44 -6.30 14.44
C GLU A 192 -3.63 -5.51 14.98
N VAL A 193 -3.81 -4.26 14.55
CA VAL A 193 -4.94 -3.40 14.94
C VAL A 193 -6.29 -4.06 14.61
N ILE A 194 -6.43 -4.68 13.43
CA ILE A 194 -7.67 -5.36 13.06
C ILE A 194 -7.87 -6.64 13.88
N LEU A 195 -6.84 -7.46 14.06
CA LEU A 195 -6.96 -8.69 14.88
C LEU A 195 -7.32 -8.37 16.31
N ASP A 196 -6.71 -7.37 16.92
CA ASP A 196 -7.03 -6.91 18.28
C ASP A 196 -8.47 -6.40 18.38
N HIS A 197 -8.95 -5.65 17.38
CA HIS A 197 -10.32 -5.13 17.36
C HIS A 197 -11.36 -6.23 17.19
N THR A 198 -11.09 -7.21 16.34
CA THR A 198 -12.05 -8.29 16.01
C THR A 198 -11.99 -9.47 16.97
N GLY A 199 -10.91 -9.61 17.75
CA GLY A 199 -10.64 -10.78 18.57
C GLY A 199 -10.29 -12.04 17.77
N ILE A 200 -10.01 -11.91 16.47
CA ILE A 200 -9.58 -13.03 15.61
C ILE A 200 -8.13 -13.37 15.96
N SER A 201 -7.88 -14.67 16.21
CA SER A 201 -6.54 -15.14 16.51
C SER A 201 -5.59 -14.97 15.34
N ARG A 202 -4.35 -14.56 15.61
CA ARG A 202 -3.27 -14.56 14.61
C ARG A 202 -3.08 -15.97 14.00
N GLU A 203 -3.35 -17.05 14.74
CA GLU A 203 -3.29 -18.42 14.23
C GLU A 203 -4.31 -18.72 13.11
N ASP A 204 -5.34 -17.87 12.96
CA ASP A 204 -6.38 -17.96 11.93
C ASP A 204 -6.20 -16.89 10.83
N SER A 205 -5.02 -16.25 10.75
CA SER A 205 -4.77 -15.16 9.82
C SER A 205 -3.97 -15.61 8.58
N TYR A 206 -4.39 -15.12 7.44
CA TYR A 206 -3.77 -15.36 6.13
C TYR A 206 -3.42 -14.02 5.49
N ALA A 207 -2.28 -13.96 4.80
CA ALA A 207 -1.94 -12.80 3.98
C ALA A 207 -1.27 -13.24 2.68
N PHE A 208 -1.58 -12.55 1.61
CA PHE A 208 -0.93 -12.70 0.31
C PHE A 208 -0.08 -11.47 0.05
N GLY A 209 1.13 -11.63 -0.46
CA GLY A 209 2.09 -10.56 -0.69
C GLY A 209 2.93 -10.76 -1.95
N ASP A 210 3.48 -9.68 -2.55
CA ASP A 210 4.36 -9.76 -3.72
C ASP A 210 5.56 -8.80 -3.69
N SER A 211 5.57 -7.81 -2.81
CA SER A 211 6.56 -6.74 -2.79
C SER A 211 7.31 -6.61 -1.46
N ALA A 212 8.37 -5.82 -1.44
CA ALA A 212 9.22 -5.67 -0.25
C ALA A 212 8.46 -5.12 0.97
N ASN A 213 7.43 -4.27 0.75
CA ASN A 213 6.62 -3.73 1.85
C ASN A 213 5.63 -4.76 2.45
N ASP A 214 5.55 -5.98 1.88
CA ASP A 214 4.76 -7.09 2.40
C ASP A 214 5.53 -7.99 3.36
N ILE A 215 6.84 -7.86 3.42
CA ILE A 215 7.72 -8.73 4.21
C ILE A 215 7.24 -8.81 5.67
N ASP A 216 6.98 -7.67 6.29
CA ASP A 216 6.54 -7.62 7.68
C ASP A 216 5.16 -8.30 7.86
N MET A 217 4.23 -8.05 6.94
CA MET A 217 2.90 -8.66 6.92
C MET A 217 2.98 -10.20 6.80
N ILE A 218 3.76 -10.69 5.82
CA ILE A 218 3.93 -12.12 5.57
C ILE A 218 4.60 -12.84 6.75
N LYS A 219 5.51 -12.19 7.44
CA LYS A 219 6.13 -12.72 8.67
C LYS A 219 5.20 -12.68 9.88
N TYR A 220 4.27 -11.73 9.91
CA TYR A 220 3.41 -11.52 11.07
C TYR A 220 2.26 -12.51 11.13
N VAL A 221 1.57 -12.75 10.02
CA VAL A 221 0.42 -13.68 9.98
C VAL A 221 0.85 -15.14 10.13
N LYS A 222 -0.07 -16.02 10.47
CA LYS A 222 0.19 -17.47 10.53
C LYS A 222 0.48 -18.05 9.15
N TYR A 223 -0.31 -17.68 8.15
CA TYR A 223 -0.24 -18.21 6.80
C TYR A 223 0.13 -17.10 5.82
N GLY A 224 1.42 -16.75 5.80
CA GLY A 224 1.97 -15.79 4.86
C GLY A 224 2.26 -16.44 3.52
N VAL A 225 1.70 -15.92 2.44
CA VAL A 225 1.75 -16.50 1.08
C VAL A 225 2.40 -15.50 0.13
N ALA A 226 3.52 -15.86 -0.49
CA ALA A 226 4.10 -15.11 -1.58
C ALA A 226 3.42 -15.48 -2.91
N MET A 227 3.06 -14.46 -3.71
CA MET A 227 2.60 -14.63 -5.08
C MET A 227 3.76 -15.10 -5.98
N GLY A 228 3.48 -15.83 -7.06
CA GLY A 228 4.51 -16.29 -7.99
C GLY A 228 5.27 -15.20 -8.75
N ASN A 229 4.75 -13.96 -8.72
CA ASN A 229 5.39 -12.76 -9.26
C ASN A 229 6.08 -11.89 -8.21
N SER A 230 6.31 -12.41 -7.01
CA SER A 230 6.91 -11.68 -5.89
C SER A 230 8.38 -11.35 -6.13
N VAL A 231 8.85 -10.31 -5.40
CA VAL A 231 10.29 -10.02 -5.33
C VAL A 231 11.04 -11.19 -4.69
N PRO A 232 12.33 -11.42 -5.10
CA PRO A 232 13.12 -12.56 -4.61
C PRO A 232 13.17 -12.67 -3.08
N GLU A 233 13.34 -11.55 -2.40
CA GLU A 233 13.43 -11.49 -0.93
C GLU A 233 12.16 -11.99 -0.26
N LEU A 234 10.98 -11.75 -0.85
CA LEU A 234 9.72 -12.24 -0.31
C LEU A 234 9.52 -13.73 -0.59
N LEU A 235 9.90 -14.20 -1.77
CA LEU A 235 9.88 -15.63 -2.12
C LEU A 235 10.77 -16.47 -1.19
N GLU A 236 11.92 -15.90 -0.78
CA GLU A 236 12.86 -16.58 0.10
C GLU A 236 12.32 -16.78 1.52
N ILE A 237 11.57 -15.80 2.03
CA ILE A 237 11.13 -15.79 3.44
C ILE A 237 9.70 -16.30 3.66
N ALA A 238 8.87 -16.32 2.62
CA ALA A 238 7.47 -16.71 2.77
C ALA A 238 7.32 -18.21 3.03
N PRO A 239 6.57 -18.61 4.08
CA PRO A 239 6.35 -20.02 4.41
C PRO A 239 5.53 -20.75 3.33
N TYR A 240 4.75 -20.02 2.56
CA TYR A 240 3.93 -20.57 1.49
C TYR A 240 4.06 -19.74 0.23
N GLN A 241 3.86 -20.41 -0.92
CA GLN A 241 3.85 -19.77 -2.23
C GLN A 241 2.64 -20.25 -3.03
N THR A 242 2.17 -19.37 -3.92
CA THR A 242 1.11 -19.65 -4.88
C THR A 242 1.53 -19.25 -6.30
N ALA A 243 0.63 -19.36 -7.27
CA ALA A 243 0.88 -18.95 -8.65
C ALA A 243 0.91 -17.41 -8.78
N ARG A 244 1.21 -16.94 -9.99
CA ARG A 244 1.20 -15.52 -10.33
C ARG A 244 -0.24 -14.96 -10.32
N VAL A 245 -0.37 -13.64 -10.24
CA VAL A 245 -1.69 -12.97 -10.29
C VAL A 245 -2.45 -13.29 -11.59
N ASP A 246 -1.74 -13.33 -12.72
CA ASP A 246 -2.28 -13.66 -14.05
C ASP A 246 -2.45 -15.18 -14.29
N GLU A 247 -2.19 -16.01 -13.28
CA GLU A 247 -2.34 -17.46 -13.27
C GLU A 247 -3.27 -17.95 -12.15
N ASP A 248 -4.25 -17.12 -11.75
CA ASP A 248 -5.23 -17.41 -10.68
C ASP A 248 -4.59 -17.65 -9.31
N GLY A 249 -3.49 -16.97 -9.00
CA GLY A 249 -2.68 -17.21 -7.81
C GLY A 249 -3.47 -17.08 -6.50
N ILE A 250 -4.37 -16.10 -6.37
CA ILE A 250 -5.22 -15.95 -5.18
C ILE A 250 -6.17 -17.14 -5.03
N GLU A 251 -6.90 -17.49 -6.06
CA GLU A 251 -7.84 -18.60 -6.02
C GLU A 251 -7.14 -19.92 -5.68
N LYS A 252 -5.99 -20.19 -6.32
CA LYS A 252 -5.19 -21.40 -6.06
C LYS A 252 -4.67 -21.44 -4.63
N GLY A 253 -4.19 -20.30 -4.10
CA GLY A 253 -3.74 -20.21 -2.71
C GLY A 253 -4.86 -20.48 -1.72
N LEU A 254 -6.03 -19.86 -1.90
CA LEU A 254 -7.19 -20.05 -1.02
C LEU A 254 -7.72 -21.50 -1.05
N LYS A 255 -7.78 -22.14 -2.23
CA LYS A 255 -8.12 -23.56 -2.38
C LYS A 255 -7.13 -24.48 -1.65
N LYS A 256 -5.83 -24.18 -1.71
CA LYS A 256 -4.79 -24.94 -1.01
C LYS A 256 -5.00 -25.01 0.50
N PHE A 257 -5.55 -23.93 1.08
CA PHE A 257 -5.87 -23.87 2.51
C PHE A 257 -7.30 -24.29 2.85
N GLY A 258 -8.11 -24.69 1.86
CA GLY A 258 -9.50 -25.10 2.07
C GLY A 258 -10.43 -23.97 2.51
N LEU A 259 -10.09 -22.71 2.18
CA LEU A 259 -10.91 -21.53 2.53
C LEU A 259 -12.07 -21.34 1.54
N ILE A 260 -11.90 -21.84 0.30
CA ILE A 260 -12.90 -21.80 -0.76
C ILE A 260 -13.01 -23.13 -1.52
#